data_dc6a49a4c8f51cf84468c053c8ac2c6a
#
_entry.id   dc6a49a4c8f51cf84468c053c8ac2c6a
#
_cell.length_a   1.000
_cell.length_b   1.000
_cell.length_c   1.000
_cell.angle_alpha   90.00
_cell.angle_beta   90.00
_cell.angle_gamma   90.00
#
_symmetry.space_group_name_H-M   'P 1'
#
loop_
_entity.id
_entity.type
_entity.pdbx_description
1 polymer ?
#
loop_
_entity_poly.entity_id
_entity_poly.type
_entity_poly.pdbx_seq_one_letter_code
_entity_poly.pdbx_strand_id
1 'polypeptide(L)'
;IVLAATNRADILDKALMRAGRFDRQIEVGLPDVKEREEIFNVHLRPLKLDPQLDRSFLARQTPGFSGADIANVCNEAALIAARHNKKFISKEDFLAAIDRIVGGLERKNKIITDEEKRVIAFHEAGHATVSWILENASPLIKVTIIPRGKALGAAWYLPEERQITTREQMMDELAATLGGRVSEQLTFGEISTGALNDLERVTKQAYAMVAYYGMSENVGTLS
;
A
#
# COMPACT_ATOMS: atom_id res chain seq x y z
N ILE A 1 21.36 -32.97 -4.55
CA ILE A 1 20.66 -31.76 -5.01
C ILE A 1 21.08 -30.63 -4.09
N VAL A 2 21.51 -29.49 -4.67
CA VAL A 2 21.87 -28.28 -3.92
C VAL A 2 20.83 -27.24 -4.23
N LEU A 3 20.28 -26.60 -3.20
CA LEU A 3 19.32 -25.50 -3.29
C LEU A 3 19.94 -24.26 -2.65
N ALA A 4 19.78 -23.11 -3.28
CA ALA A 4 20.19 -21.82 -2.75
C ALA A 4 19.04 -20.80 -2.97
N ALA A 5 18.93 -19.81 -2.11
CA ALA A 5 17.98 -18.74 -2.24
C ALA A 5 18.67 -17.38 -2.11
N THR A 6 18.21 -16.40 -2.88
CA THR A 6 18.68 -15.02 -2.81
C THR A 6 17.56 -14.08 -3.19
N ASN A 7 17.55 -12.89 -2.58
CA ASN A 7 16.66 -11.80 -2.99
C ASN A 7 17.23 -10.98 -4.17
N ARG A 8 18.49 -11.26 -4.56
CA ARG A 8 19.20 -10.53 -5.59
C ARG A 8 19.90 -11.48 -6.55
N ALA A 9 19.12 -12.05 -7.47
CA ALA A 9 19.67 -12.89 -8.53
C ALA A 9 20.54 -12.10 -9.52
N ASP A 10 20.29 -10.80 -9.65
CA ASP A 10 21.01 -9.87 -10.53
C ASP A 10 22.50 -9.70 -10.23
N ILE A 11 22.91 -9.90 -8.97
CA ILE A 11 24.31 -9.78 -8.54
C ILE A 11 25.09 -11.09 -8.56
N LEU A 12 24.42 -12.21 -8.85
CA LEU A 12 25.10 -13.52 -8.89
C LEU A 12 26.01 -13.61 -10.11
N ASP A 13 27.18 -14.26 -9.90
CA ASP A 13 28.08 -14.57 -11.00
C ASP A 13 27.34 -15.45 -12.01
N LYS A 14 27.32 -15.01 -13.28
CA LYS A 14 26.71 -15.76 -14.40
C LYS A 14 27.26 -17.17 -14.54
N ALA A 15 28.50 -17.42 -14.06
CA ALA A 15 29.10 -18.75 -14.06
C ALA A 15 28.40 -19.72 -13.11
N LEU A 16 27.75 -19.23 -12.03
CA LEU A 16 26.94 -20.06 -11.12
C LEU A 16 25.64 -20.54 -11.77
N MET A 17 25.12 -19.77 -12.74
CA MET A 17 23.83 -20.02 -13.38
C MET A 17 23.94 -20.94 -14.62
N ARG A 18 25.14 -21.48 -14.90
CA ARG A 18 25.36 -22.39 -16.04
C ARG A 18 24.87 -23.81 -15.73
N ALA A 19 24.58 -24.58 -16.80
CA ALA A 19 24.23 -25.98 -16.73
C ALA A 19 25.21 -26.80 -15.85
N GLY A 20 24.66 -27.66 -15.00
CA GLY A 20 25.41 -28.44 -14.03
C GLY A 20 25.75 -27.74 -12.71
N ARG A 21 25.24 -26.53 -12.52
CA ARG A 21 25.32 -25.76 -11.26
C ARG A 21 23.90 -25.36 -10.82
N PHE A 22 23.60 -24.04 -10.69
CA PHE A 22 22.26 -23.55 -10.42
C PHE A 22 21.54 -23.25 -11.74
N ASP A 23 21.27 -24.27 -12.50
CA ASP A 23 20.69 -24.18 -13.85
C ASP A 23 19.17 -24.00 -13.85
N ARG A 24 18.51 -24.24 -12.72
CA ARG A 24 17.07 -23.99 -12.55
C ARG A 24 16.84 -22.82 -11.61
N GLN A 25 16.19 -21.81 -12.13
CA GLN A 25 15.75 -20.65 -11.36
C GLN A 25 14.25 -20.77 -11.14
N ILE A 26 13.83 -20.61 -9.90
CA ILE A 26 12.44 -20.55 -9.51
C ILE A 26 12.22 -19.17 -8.89
N GLU A 27 11.47 -18.34 -9.56
CA GLU A 27 11.07 -17.05 -9.03
C GLU A 27 9.87 -17.26 -8.09
N VAL A 28 10.01 -16.76 -6.85
CA VAL A 28 8.95 -16.73 -5.86
C VAL A 28 8.44 -15.29 -5.78
N GLY A 29 7.34 -15.01 -6.46
CA GLY A 29 6.68 -13.71 -6.45
C GLY A 29 5.96 -13.42 -5.12
N LEU A 30 5.33 -12.24 -5.05
CA LEU A 30 4.42 -11.93 -3.94
C LEU A 30 3.16 -12.79 -4.07
N PRO A 31 2.59 -13.24 -2.92
CA PRO A 31 1.44 -14.11 -2.92
C PRO A 31 0.16 -13.39 -3.40
N ASP A 32 -0.67 -14.09 -4.16
CA ASP A 32 -2.01 -13.64 -4.51
C ASP A 32 -2.96 -13.68 -3.30
N VAL A 33 -4.21 -13.25 -3.46
CA VAL A 33 -5.19 -13.19 -2.35
C VAL A 33 -5.45 -14.55 -1.71
N LYS A 34 -5.47 -15.64 -2.48
CA LYS A 34 -5.70 -17.00 -1.97
C LYS A 34 -4.48 -17.52 -1.24
N GLU A 35 -3.31 -17.31 -1.80
CA GLU A 35 -2.04 -17.66 -1.17
C GLU A 35 -1.83 -16.88 0.13
N ARG A 36 -2.20 -15.59 0.18
CA ARG A 36 -2.18 -14.82 1.43
C ARG A 36 -3.13 -15.39 2.49
N GLU A 37 -4.32 -15.84 2.08
CA GLU A 37 -5.24 -16.51 3.01
C GLU A 37 -4.63 -17.78 3.61
N GLU A 38 -3.96 -18.60 2.80
CA GLU A 38 -3.25 -19.77 3.29
C GLU A 38 -2.08 -19.42 4.23
N ILE A 39 -1.34 -18.36 3.91
CA ILE A 39 -0.26 -17.86 4.78
C ILE A 39 -0.85 -17.38 6.12
N PHE A 40 -1.95 -16.62 6.10
CA PHE A 40 -2.68 -16.26 7.31
C PHE A 40 -3.10 -17.49 8.10
N ASN A 41 -3.65 -18.53 7.45
CA ASN A 41 -4.04 -19.77 8.10
C ASN A 41 -2.89 -20.42 8.87
N VAL A 42 -1.66 -20.33 8.37
CA VAL A 42 -0.47 -20.85 9.08
C VAL A 42 -0.15 -20.00 10.31
N HIS A 43 -0.05 -18.69 10.15
CA HIS A 43 0.37 -17.79 11.23
C HIS A 43 -0.70 -17.56 12.30
N LEU A 44 -1.97 -17.76 11.98
CA LEU A 44 -3.08 -17.63 12.92
C LEU A 44 -3.27 -18.87 13.84
N ARG A 45 -2.70 -20.05 13.49
CA ARG A 45 -2.86 -21.29 14.27
C ARG A 45 -2.51 -21.16 15.76
N PRO A 46 -1.40 -20.50 16.15
CA PRO A 46 -1.02 -20.40 17.56
C PRO A 46 -1.78 -19.32 18.32
N LEU A 47 -2.61 -18.52 17.66
CA LEU A 47 -3.25 -17.33 18.21
C LEU A 47 -4.67 -17.62 18.69
N LYS A 48 -5.08 -16.95 19.79
CA LYS A 48 -6.46 -16.99 20.28
C LYS A 48 -7.27 -15.92 19.54
N LEU A 49 -8.05 -16.35 18.59
CA LEU A 49 -8.82 -15.48 17.68
C LEU A 49 -10.27 -15.35 18.14
N ASP A 50 -10.89 -14.21 17.81
CA ASP A 50 -12.33 -14.07 17.85
C ASP A 50 -12.96 -15.11 16.91
N PRO A 51 -13.96 -15.91 17.39
CA PRO A 51 -14.64 -16.91 16.55
C PRO A 51 -15.28 -16.34 15.28
N GLN A 52 -15.60 -15.05 15.24
CA GLN A 52 -16.21 -14.36 14.09
C GLN A 52 -15.20 -13.77 13.12
N LEU A 53 -13.89 -13.98 13.33
CA LEU A 53 -12.85 -13.42 12.47
C LEU A 53 -12.87 -14.07 11.08
N ASP A 54 -13.18 -13.27 10.07
CA ASP A 54 -13.08 -13.68 8.65
C ASP A 54 -11.62 -13.59 8.18
N ARG A 55 -11.01 -14.74 7.90
CA ARG A 55 -9.62 -14.84 7.43
C ARG A 55 -9.47 -14.36 6.00
N SER A 56 -10.46 -14.62 5.15
CA SER A 56 -10.46 -14.15 3.77
C SER A 56 -10.53 -12.62 3.70
N PHE A 57 -11.23 -12.01 4.66
CA PHE A 57 -11.20 -10.56 4.82
C PHE A 57 -9.78 -10.03 5.06
N LEU A 58 -9.00 -10.68 5.96
CA LEU A 58 -7.61 -10.27 6.24
C LEU A 58 -6.74 -10.33 4.99
N ALA A 59 -6.88 -11.39 4.19
CA ALA A 59 -6.14 -11.55 2.93
C ALA A 59 -6.49 -10.43 1.92
N ARG A 60 -7.75 -10.02 1.85
CA ARG A 60 -8.18 -8.89 1.01
C ARG A 60 -7.67 -7.54 1.49
N GLN A 61 -7.42 -7.38 2.80
CA GLN A 61 -6.90 -6.12 3.37
C GLN A 61 -5.38 -5.95 3.25
N THR A 62 -4.68 -6.95 2.72
CA THR A 62 -3.21 -6.99 2.64
C THR A 62 -2.68 -7.20 1.21
N PRO A 63 -3.14 -6.43 0.19
CA PRO A 63 -2.62 -6.55 -1.15
C PRO A 63 -1.12 -6.22 -1.17
N GLY A 64 -0.34 -6.98 -1.95
CA GLY A 64 1.10 -6.79 -2.08
C GLY A 64 1.94 -7.16 -0.85
N PHE A 65 1.35 -7.77 0.19
CA PHE A 65 2.10 -8.23 1.36
C PHE A 65 2.80 -9.55 1.06
N SER A 66 4.05 -9.64 1.50
CA SER A 66 4.81 -10.89 1.53
C SER A 66 4.38 -11.77 2.71
N GLY A 67 4.82 -13.02 2.72
CA GLY A 67 4.62 -13.90 3.89
C GLY A 67 5.24 -13.34 5.18
N ALA A 68 6.36 -12.63 5.10
CA ALA A 68 6.97 -11.97 6.24
C ALA A 68 6.12 -10.81 6.78
N ASP A 69 5.51 -10.02 5.89
CA ASP A 69 4.60 -8.94 6.28
C ASP A 69 3.37 -9.49 6.98
N ILE A 70 2.79 -10.60 6.46
CA ILE A 70 1.64 -11.28 7.08
C ILE A 70 1.99 -11.82 8.46
N ALA A 71 3.15 -12.45 8.62
CA ALA A 71 3.64 -12.90 9.92
C ALA A 71 3.75 -11.73 10.90
N ASN A 72 4.27 -10.59 10.45
CA ASN A 72 4.39 -9.37 11.24
C ASN A 72 3.01 -8.81 11.63
N VAL A 73 2.03 -8.80 10.69
CA VAL A 73 0.63 -8.41 10.99
C VAL A 73 0.05 -9.27 12.11
N CYS A 74 0.22 -10.59 12.04
CA CYS A 74 -0.29 -11.51 13.04
C CYS A 74 0.34 -11.25 14.42
N ASN A 75 1.65 -11.05 14.47
CA ASN A 75 2.37 -10.72 15.69
C ASN A 75 1.95 -9.37 16.28
N GLU A 76 1.85 -8.34 15.45
CA GLU A 76 1.48 -6.99 15.88
C GLU A 76 0.02 -6.94 16.37
N ALA A 77 -0.91 -7.64 15.71
CA ALA A 77 -2.29 -7.76 16.17
C ALA A 77 -2.39 -8.43 17.57
N ALA A 78 -1.59 -9.47 17.80
CA ALA A 78 -1.50 -10.11 19.10
C ALA A 78 -0.95 -9.16 20.18
N LEU A 79 0.07 -8.35 19.85
CA LEU A 79 0.60 -7.34 20.76
C LEU A 79 -0.42 -6.23 21.07
N ILE A 80 -1.20 -5.80 20.08
CA ILE A 80 -2.26 -4.80 20.26
C ILE A 80 -3.35 -5.36 21.20
N ALA A 81 -3.84 -6.57 20.95
CA ALA A 81 -4.82 -7.23 21.80
C ALA A 81 -4.32 -7.40 23.24
N ALA A 82 -3.06 -7.80 23.41
CA ALA A 82 -2.43 -7.95 24.73
C ALA A 82 -2.35 -6.62 25.48
N ARG A 83 -1.99 -5.52 24.83
CA ARG A 83 -1.95 -4.16 25.42
C ARG A 83 -3.32 -3.69 25.91
N HIS A 84 -4.39 -4.15 25.28
CA HIS A 84 -5.76 -3.85 25.65
C HIS A 84 -6.36 -4.90 26.61
N ASN A 85 -5.55 -5.85 27.12
CA ASN A 85 -5.97 -6.93 28.01
C ASN A 85 -7.13 -7.78 27.43
N LYS A 86 -7.20 -7.92 26.10
CA LYS A 86 -8.22 -8.74 25.43
C LYS A 86 -7.89 -10.23 25.56
N LYS A 87 -8.94 -11.05 25.65
CA LYS A 87 -8.81 -12.53 25.69
C LYS A 87 -8.63 -13.13 24.30
N PHE A 88 -9.13 -12.46 23.27
CA PHE A 88 -9.11 -12.86 21.88
C PHE A 88 -8.65 -11.70 21.00
N ILE A 89 -7.99 -12.01 19.88
CA ILE A 89 -7.58 -11.03 18.89
C ILE A 89 -8.76 -10.82 17.95
N SER A 90 -9.23 -9.59 17.87
CA SER A 90 -10.39 -9.20 17.06
C SER A 90 -9.97 -8.64 15.70
N LYS A 91 -10.95 -8.47 14.80
CA LYS A 91 -10.79 -7.84 13.51
C LYS A 91 -10.15 -6.45 13.61
N GLU A 92 -10.56 -5.66 14.60
CA GLU A 92 -10.05 -4.30 14.85
C GLU A 92 -8.57 -4.30 15.19
N ASP A 93 -8.09 -5.32 15.93
CA ASP A 93 -6.67 -5.45 16.27
C ASP A 93 -5.84 -5.74 15.01
N PHE A 94 -6.34 -6.56 14.10
CA PHE A 94 -5.70 -6.80 12.80
C PHE A 94 -5.68 -5.55 11.92
N LEU A 95 -6.79 -4.83 11.83
CA LEU A 95 -6.83 -3.57 11.08
C LEU A 95 -5.85 -2.54 11.66
N ALA A 96 -5.77 -2.42 12.98
CA ALA A 96 -4.80 -1.54 13.64
C ALA A 96 -3.35 -1.99 13.40
N ALA A 97 -3.10 -3.31 13.32
CA ALA A 97 -1.79 -3.86 12.99
C ALA A 97 -1.39 -3.54 11.52
N ILE A 98 -2.30 -3.72 10.58
CA ILE A 98 -2.10 -3.38 9.17
C ILE A 98 -1.78 -1.89 9.05
N ASP A 99 -2.58 -1.03 9.70
CA ASP A 99 -2.36 0.42 9.73
C ASP A 99 -0.96 0.79 10.23
N ARG A 100 -0.51 0.10 11.27
CA ARG A 100 0.79 0.35 11.88
C ARG A 100 1.94 -0.10 10.99
N ILE A 101 1.77 -1.20 10.25
CA ILE A 101 2.80 -1.73 9.35
C ILE A 101 2.90 -0.86 8.10
N VAL A 102 1.79 -0.49 7.50
CA VAL A 102 1.77 0.32 6.28
C VAL A 102 2.06 1.80 6.55
N GLY A 103 1.39 2.39 7.54
CA GLY A 103 1.50 3.83 7.86
C GLY A 103 2.58 4.18 8.89
N GLY A 104 3.12 3.18 9.59
CA GLY A 104 4.04 3.39 10.71
C GLY A 104 3.32 3.69 12.04
N LEU A 105 4.11 3.99 13.06
CA LEU A 105 3.61 4.30 14.39
C LEU A 105 2.84 5.62 14.40
N GLU A 106 1.71 5.63 15.09
CA GLU A 106 0.96 6.86 15.37
C GLU A 106 1.82 7.82 16.21
N ARG A 107 1.90 9.08 15.78
CA ARG A 107 2.64 10.14 16.48
C ARG A 107 1.71 10.91 17.39
N LYS A 108 1.42 10.37 18.56
CA LYS A 108 0.53 11.00 19.56
C LYS A 108 0.98 12.38 20.05
N ASN A 109 2.27 12.66 19.97
CA ASN A 109 2.86 13.91 20.51
C ASN A 109 3.16 14.95 19.43
N LYS A 110 2.70 14.77 18.18
CA LYS A 110 2.88 15.78 17.15
C LYS A 110 1.88 16.91 17.40
N ILE A 111 2.41 18.08 17.75
CA ILE A 111 1.59 19.29 17.87
C ILE A 111 1.22 19.71 16.45
N ILE A 112 -0.05 19.63 16.12
CA ILE A 112 -0.63 20.09 14.86
C ILE A 112 -1.68 21.13 15.25
N THR A 113 -1.61 22.31 14.67
CA THR A 113 -2.60 23.37 14.90
C THR A 113 -3.95 22.96 14.31
N ASP A 114 -5.03 23.57 14.78
CA ASP A 114 -6.36 23.26 14.23
C ASP A 114 -6.48 23.71 12.77
N GLU A 115 -5.75 24.74 12.39
CA GLU A 115 -5.65 25.19 11.00
C GLU A 115 -4.95 24.14 10.11
N GLU A 116 -3.80 23.63 10.55
CA GLU A 116 -3.13 22.53 9.85
C GLU A 116 -4.00 21.27 9.77
N LYS A 117 -4.70 20.90 10.83
CA LYS A 117 -5.66 19.78 10.81
C LYS A 117 -6.74 19.98 9.75
N ARG A 118 -7.24 21.21 9.64
CA ARG A 118 -8.24 21.55 8.64
C ARG A 118 -7.69 21.40 7.23
N VAL A 119 -6.48 21.92 6.97
CA VAL A 119 -5.82 21.76 5.66
C VAL A 119 -5.62 20.28 5.33
N ILE A 120 -5.09 19.49 6.26
CA ILE A 120 -4.88 18.04 6.09
C ILE A 120 -6.22 17.34 5.81
N ALA A 121 -7.28 17.68 6.55
CA ALA A 121 -8.60 17.05 6.36
C ALA A 121 -9.17 17.31 4.96
N PHE A 122 -9.05 18.52 4.46
CA PHE A 122 -9.49 18.85 3.09
C PHE A 122 -8.60 18.20 2.04
N HIS A 123 -7.29 18.12 2.26
CA HIS A 123 -6.36 17.42 1.41
C HIS A 123 -6.74 15.94 1.24
N GLU A 124 -6.89 15.23 2.35
CA GLU A 124 -7.26 13.81 2.34
C GLU A 124 -8.68 13.58 1.78
N ALA A 125 -9.62 14.50 2.08
CA ALA A 125 -10.96 14.47 1.50
C ALA A 125 -10.94 14.68 -0.02
N GLY A 126 -10.01 15.48 -0.53
CA GLY A 126 -9.79 15.67 -1.96
C GLY A 126 -9.39 14.37 -2.66
N HIS A 127 -8.42 13.64 -2.12
CA HIS A 127 -8.05 12.31 -2.61
C HIS A 127 -9.25 11.37 -2.59
N ALA A 128 -9.96 11.33 -1.47
CA ALA A 128 -11.13 10.47 -1.29
C ALA A 128 -12.24 10.77 -2.31
N THR A 129 -12.55 12.05 -2.51
CA THR A 129 -13.61 12.47 -3.40
C THR A 129 -13.31 12.10 -4.85
N VAL A 130 -12.10 12.40 -5.32
CA VAL A 130 -11.70 12.09 -6.70
C VAL A 130 -11.68 10.58 -6.93
N SER A 131 -11.10 9.80 -6.01
CA SER A 131 -11.09 8.34 -6.10
C SER A 131 -12.48 7.73 -6.07
N TRP A 132 -13.43 8.33 -5.35
CA TRP A 132 -14.80 7.83 -5.28
C TRP A 132 -15.57 8.04 -6.58
N ILE A 133 -15.26 9.11 -7.32
CA ILE A 133 -15.98 9.49 -8.53
C ILE A 133 -15.42 8.80 -9.77
N LEU A 134 -14.10 8.55 -9.82
CA LEU A 134 -13.43 7.99 -10.97
C LEU A 134 -13.60 6.47 -11.03
N GLU A 135 -14.02 5.97 -12.19
CA GLU A 135 -14.37 4.56 -12.39
C GLU A 135 -13.17 3.61 -12.23
N ASN A 136 -11.99 4.03 -12.68
CA ASN A 136 -10.80 3.19 -12.69
C ASN A 136 -9.84 3.47 -11.53
N ALA A 137 -10.17 4.41 -10.65
CA ALA A 137 -9.38 4.67 -9.46
C ALA A 137 -9.48 3.51 -8.46
N SER A 138 -8.41 3.27 -7.72
CA SER A 138 -8.40 2.23 -6.69
C SER A 138 -9.48 2.50 -5.62
N PRO A 139 -10.27 1.48 -5.21
CA PRO A 139 -11.31 1.65 -4.20
C PRO A 139 -10.77 2.21 -2.90
N LEU A 140 -11.39 3.27 -2.40
CA LEU A 140 -11.05 3.89 -1.13
C LEU A 140 -11.54 3.03 0.04
N ILE A 141 -10.66 2.70 0.99
CA ILE A 141 -11.01 1.98 2.22
C ILE A 141 -11.33 2.96 3.34
N LYS A 142 -10.46 3.92 3.57
CA LYS A 142 -10.61 4.92 4.63
C LYS A 142 -9.73 6.14 4.41
N VAL A 143 -10.08 7.20 5.10
CA VAL A 143 -9.31 8.44 5.20
C VAL A 143 -9.01 8.72 6.66
N THR A 144 -7.85 9.25 6.96
CA THR A 144 -7.45 9.63 8.31
C THR A 144 -6.58 10.87 8.32
N ILE A 145 -6.75 11.70 9.33
CA ILE A 145 -5.87 12.83 9.64
C ILE A 145 -4.94 12.51 10.84
N ILE A 146 -4.89 11.25 11.25
CA ILE A 146 -4.02 10.81 12.33
C ILE A 146 -2.59 10.69 11.79
N PRO A 147 -1.62 11.45 12.33
CA PRO A 147 -0.24 11.39 11.85
C PRO A 147 0.39 10.04 12.13
N ARG A 148 0.96 9.44 11.08
CA ARG A 148 1.70 8.18 11.17
C ARG A 148 3.03 8.28 10.43
N GLY A 149 4.10 7.78 11.04
CA GLY A 149 5.42 7.85 10.41
C GLY A 149 5.80 9.27 9.97
N LYS A 150 5.96 9.51 8.67
CA LYS A 150 6.24 10.84 8.09
C LYS A 150 4.97 11.55 7.63
N ALA A 151 3.86 10.84 7.43
CA ALA A 151 2.61 11.38 6.93
C ALA A 151 1.82 12.12 8.03
N LEU A 152 1.11 13.17 7.64
CA LEU A 152 0.22 13.96 8.50
C LEU A 152 -1.22 13.42 8.47
N GLY A 153 -1.62 12.87 7.34
CA GLY A 153 -2.85 12.15 7.08
C GLY A 153 -2.59 11.03 6.10
N ALA A 154 -3.59 10.29 5.72
CA ALA A 154 -3.53 9.29 4.66
C ALA A 154 -4.91 8.92 4.12
N ALA A 155 -5.03 8.79 2.81
CA ALA A 155 -6.10 8.06 2.14
C ALA A 155 -5.61 6.63 1.83
N TRP A 156 -6.40 5.65 2.21
CA TRP A 156 -6.05 4.24 2.08
C TRP A 156 -6.89 3.60 1.01
N TYR A 157 -6.23 2.92 0.10
CA TYR A 157 -6.84 2.29 -1.05
C TYR A 157 -6.66 0.78 -1.00
N LEU A 158 -7.56 0.05 -1.62
CA LEU A 158 -7.44 -1.37 -1.92
C LEU A 158 -7.11 -1.51 -3.41
N PRO A 159 -5.82 -1.48 -3.79
CA PRO A 159 -5.47 -1.63 -5.19
C PRO A 159 -5.91 -3.01 -5.68
N GLU A 160 -6.49 -3.07 -6.86
CA GLU A 160 -6.73 -4.33 -7.53
C GLU A 160 -5.40 -4.95 -7.97
N GLU A 161 -5.26 -6.26 -7.79
CA GLU A 161 -4.08 -7.01 -8.24
C GLU A 161 -4.15 -7.18 -9.76
N ARG A 162 -3.67 -6.15 -10.48
CA ARG A 162 -3.66 -6.11 -11.95
C ARG A 162 -2.26 -6.40 -12.46
N GLN A 163 -2.18 -7.23 -13.51
CA GLN A 163 -0.92 -7.49 -14.23
C GLN A 163 -0.67 -6.46 -15.35
N ILE A 164 -1.72 -5.82 -15.83
CA ILE A 164 -1.67 -4.84 -16.91
C ILE A 164 -2.54 -3.65 -16.52
N THR A 165 -2.05 -2.44 -16.76
CA THR A 165 -2.75 -1.18 -16.48
C THR A 165 -2.92 -0.39 -17.77
N THR A 166 -4.15 0.08 -18.05
CA THR A 166 -4.44 0.90 -19.22
C THR A 166 -4.07 2.37 -18.99
N ARG A 167 -4.05 3.15 -20.08
CA ARG A 167 -3.81 4.60 -20.03
C ARG A 167 -4.87 5.30 -19.17
N GLU A 168 -6.13 4.96 -19.36
CA GLU A 168 -7.26 5.54 -18.61
C GLU A 168 -7.14 5.26 -17.11
N GLN A 169 -6.78 4.04 -16.75
CA GLN A 169 -6.54 3.68 -15.35
C GLN A 169 -5.39 4.50 -14.73
N MET A 170 -4.30 4.67 -15.46
CA MET A 170 -3.18 5.49 -15.00
C MET A 170 -3.57 6.97 -14.88
N MET A 171 -4.38 7.50 -15.80
CA MET A 171 -4.90 8.86 -15.73
C MET A 171 -5.80 9.09 -14.53
N ASP A 172 -6.69 8.14 -14.22
CA ASP A 172 -7.56 8.20 -13.05
C ASP A 172 -6.75 8.14 -11.74
N GLU A 173 -5.70 7.32 -11.68
CA GLU A 173 -4.79 7.28 -10.54
C GLU A 173 -4.01 8.60 -10.37
N LEU A 174 -3.56 9.23 -11.47
CA LEU A 174 -2.91 10.55 -11.42
C LEU A 174 -3.88 11.60 -10.89
N ALA A 175 -5.11 11.62 -11.40
CA ALA A 175 -6.15 12.56 -10.97
C ALA A 175 -6.49 12.37 -9.49
N ALA A 176 -6.67 11.12 -9.03
CA ALA A 176 -6.90 10.79 -7.63
C ALA A 176 -5.74 11.26 -6.73
N THR A 177 -4.50 11.04 -7.18
CA THR A 177 -3.30 11.50 -6.46
C THR A 177 -3.18 13.03 -6.39
N LEU A 178 -3.66 13.77 -7.38
CA LEU A 178 -3.68 15.23 -7.37
C LEU A 178 -4.85 15.82 -6.58
N GLY A 179 -5.87 15.00 -6.25
CA GLY A 179 -7.10 15.42 -5.58
C GLY A 179 -6.86 16.21 -4.31
N GLY A 180 -5.88 15.82 -3.49
CA GLY A 180 -5.53 16.53 -2.26
C GLY A 180 -5.04 17.95 -2.52
N ARG A 181 -4.10 18.09 -3.42
CA ARG A 181 -3.55 19.39 -3.83
C ARG A 181 -4.61 20.33 -4.39
N VAL A 182 -5.48 19.81 -5.28
CA VAL A 182 -6.56 20.58 -5.90
C VAL A 182 -7.59 21.01 -4.85
N SER A 183 -7.90 20.14 -3.89
CA SER A 183 -8.81 20.45 -2.78
C SER A 183 -8.29 21.61 -1.91
N GLU A 184 -6.99 21.64 -1.59
CA GLU A 184 -6.38 22.78 -0.89
C GLU A 184 -6.57 24.08 -1.68
N GLN A 185 -6.23 24.07 -2.96
CA GLN A 185 -6.31 25.25 -3.83
C GLN A 185 -7.74 25.78 -3.96
N LEU A 186 -8.72 24.90 -4.16
CA LEU A 186 -10.14 25.28 -4.29
C LEU A 186 -10.74 25.81 -2.98
N THR A 187 -10.30 25.28 -1.84
CA THR A 187 -10.91 25.60 -0.54
C THR A 187 -10.25 26.82 0.12
N PHE A 188 -8.93 26.94 0.02
CA PHE A 188 -8.16 27.96 0.73
C PHE A 188 -7.57 29.03 -0.20
N GLY A 189 -7.58 28.81 -1.52
CA GLY A 189 -6.90 29.69 -2.48
C GLY A 189 -5.38 29.57 -2.46
N GLU A 190 -4.83 28.75 -1.57
CA GLU A 190 -3.41 28.55 -1.34
C GLU A 190 -3.06 27.07 -1.45
N ILE A 191 -1.77 26.78 -1.54
CA ILE A 191 -1.22 25.44 -1.68
C ILE A 191 -0.13 25.25 -0.65
N SER A 192 -0.07 24.05 -0.05
CA SER A 192 0.91 23.73 0.97
C SER A 192 2.01 22.80 0.44
N THR A 193 3.04 22.62 1.27
CA THR A 193 4.12 21.63 1.03
C THR A 193 3.67 20.20 1.33
N GLY A 194 2.46 20.01 1.85
CA GLY A 194 1.91 18.70 2.22
C GLY A 194 1.82 17.72 1.05
N ALA A 195 1.59 18.23 -0.16
CA ALA A 195 1.46 17.44 -1.37
C ALA A 195 2.81 16.99 -2.00
N LEU A 196 3.95 17.11 -1.31
CA LEU A 196 5.26 16.77 -1.89
C LEU A 196 5.31 15.33 -2.42
N ASN A 197 4.89 14.36 -1.62
CA ASN A 197 4.92 12.96 -2.01
C ASN A 197 3.99 12.66 -3.19
N ASP A 198 2.82 13.31 -3.23
CA ASP A 198 1.85 13.14 -4.32
C ASP A 198 2.42 13.68 -5.62
N LEU A 199 3.03 14.87 -5.58
CA LEU A 199 3.68 15.47 -6.74
C LEU A 199 4.86 14.65 -7.25
N GLU A 200 5.67 14.07 -6.35
CA GLU A 200 6.75 13.16 -6.74
C GLU A 200 6.20 11.90 -7.42
N ARG A 201 5.15 11.32 -6.87
CA ARG A 201 4.49 10.14 -7.43
C ARG A 201 3.90 10.44 -8.80
N VAL A 202 3.12 11.51 -8.92
CA VAL A 202 2.52 11.96 -10.18
C VAL A 202 3.58 12.21 -11.24
N THR A 203 4.67 12.92 -10.90
CA THR A 203 5.75 13.21 -11.83
C THR A 203 6.40 11.95 -12.36
N LYS A 204 6.74 10.99 -11.48
CA LYS A 204 7.32 9.71 -11.87
C LYS A 204 6.39 8.90 -12.77
N GLN A 205 5.12 8.84 -12.42
CA GLN A 205 4.12 8.10 -13.17
C GLN A 205 3.86 8.73 -14.55
N ALA A 206 3.70 10.05 -14.61
CA ALA A 206 3.52 10.77 -15.88
C ALA A 206 4.75 10.58 -16.80
N TYR A 207 5.96 10.65 -16.23
CA TYR A 207 7.19 10.39 -16.98
C TYR A 207 7.22 8.95 -17.52
N ALA A 208 6.83 7.96 -16.70
CA ALA A 208 6.78 6.57 -17.12
C ALA A 208 5.76 6.35 -18.24
N MET A 209 4.58 6.97 -18.15
CA MET A 209 3.55 6.90 -19.20
C MET A 209 4.07 7.38 -20.55
N VAL A 210 4.80 8.47 -20.56
CA VAL A 210 5.33 9.07 -21.80
C VAL A 210 6.59 8.35 -22.28
N ALA A 211 7.59 8.17 -21.39
CA ALA A 211 8.93 7.75 -21.79
C ALA A 211 9.10 6.22 -21.84
N TYR A 212 8.37 5.45 -21.02
CA TYR A 212 8.58 3.99 -20.95
C TYR A 212 7.42 3.19 -21.55
N TYR A 213 6.19 3.67 -21.39
CA TYR A 213 5.01 2.93 -21.87
C TYR A 213 4.48 3.40 -23.22
N GLY A 214 5.05 4.52 -23.78
CA GLY A 214 4.63 5.04 -25.07
C GLY A 214 3.15 5.44 -25.13
N MET A 215 2.58 5.88 -24.01
CA MET A 215 1.15 6.21 -23.90
C MET A 215 0.82 7.64 -24.34
N SER A 216 1.78 8.38 -24.91
CA SER A 216 1.57 9.72 -25.43
C SER A 216 1.34 9.68 -26.94
N GLU A 217 0.24 10.27 -27.40
CA GLU A 217 -0.06 10.39 -28.83
C GLU A 217 0.94 11.30 -29.57
N ASN A 218 1.50 12.28 -28.87
CA ASN A 218 2.43 13.24 -29.45
C ASN A 218 3.87 12.72 -29.58
N VAL A 219 4.28 11.83 -28.68
CA VAL A 219 5.64 11.26 -28.63
C VAL A 219 5.69 9.88 -29.28
N GLY A 220 4.58 9.14 -29.21
CA GLY A 220 4.48 7.80 -29.75
C GLY A 220 5.26 6.77 -28.93
N THR A 221 5.77 5.73 -29.61
CA THR A 221 6.41 4.55 -29.01
C THR A 221 7.94 4.65 -28.95
N LEU A 222 8.49 5.85 -28.85
CA LEU A 222 9.92 6.05 -28.65
C LEU A 222 10.27 5.77 -27.18
N SER A 223 11.06 4.76 -26.93
CA SER A 223 11.61 4.43 -25.61
C SER A 223 13.10 4.16 -25.72
#